data_2d1cfb5261b564368bd57cfe58d35def
#
_entry.id   2d1cfb5261b564368bd57cfe58d35def
#
_cell.length_a   1.000
_cell.length_b   1.000
_cell.length_c   1.000
_cell.angle_alpha   90.00
_cell.angle_beta   90.00
_cell.angle_gamma   90.00
#
_symmetry.space_group_name_H-M   'P 1'
#
loop_
_entity.id
_entity.type
_entity.pdbx_description
1 polymer ?
#
loop_
_entity_poly.entity_id
_entity_poly.type
_entity_poly.pdbx_seq_one_letter_code
_entity_poly.pdbx_strand_id
1 'polypeptide(L)'
;MVYLKSSGITTDFRTLKGKRIGYVGEFGKIQIDELTSHYGMSPSDYTAIRCGMNVSKAIIEGSIDAGIGLENVQMVELEEWLVAQGRPKTDVQMLRIDELAELGCCCFCSILYIGNEKFIAENPDKVRAFLRAVKRATDFVLAEPEKAWAEYVDFKPVMGSALNRKIFERSFAYFSRDLKNVKRDWEKVTKYGKRLGVLDAAFEPNYTNEFLEWTLEADSQDPTGDQKRMAALQKDIAQAGGFQRLEGKVGA
;
A
#
# COMPACT_ATOMS: atom_id res chain seq x y z
N MET A 1 -3.63 -0.44 9.60
CA MET A 1 -3.70 -1.62 10.50
C MET A 1 -5.03 -2.30 10.27
N VAL A 2 -5.03 -3.60 9.95
CA VAL A 2 -6.24 -4.39 9.69
C VAL A 2 -6.63 -5.22 10.90
N TYR A 3 -7.93 -5.43 11.11
CA TYR A 3 -8.48 -6.22 12.20
C TYR A 3 -9.92 -6.68 11.89
N LEU A 4 -10.43 -7.63 12.67
CA LEU A 4 -11.84 -8.03 12.61
C LEU A 4 -12.63 -7.30 13.71
N LYS A 5 -13.88 -6.93 13.43
CA LYS A 5 -14.80 -6.34 14.44
C LYS A 5 -14.86 -7.16 15.72
N SER A 6 -14.77 -8.48 15.61
CA SER A 6 -14.77 -9.39 16.76
C SER A 6 -13.59 -9.21 17.71
N SER A 7 -12.51 -8.53 17.30
CA SER A 7 -11.38 -8.21 18.18
C SER A 7 -11.72 -7.16 19.23
N GLY A 8 -12.82 -6.43 19.07
CA GLY A 8 -13.19 -5.29 19.92
C GLY A 8 -12.38 -4.02 19.68
N ILE A 9 -11.53 -4.00 18.65
CA ILE A 9 -10.81 -2.81 18.22
C ILE A 9 -11.79 -1.91 17.47
N THR A 10 -11.66 -0.60 17.68
CA THR A 10 -12.49 0.43 17.04
C THR A 10 -11.60 1.50 16.41
N THR A 11 -12.19 2.57 15.88
CA THR A 11 -11.47 3.75 15.40
C THR A 11 -10.75 4.53 16.52
N ASP A 12 -11.07 4.26 17.78
CA ASP A 12 -10.30 4.76 18.91
C ASP A 12 -9.06 3.86 19.13
N PHE A 13 -7.88 4.39 18.84
CA PHE A 13 -6.61 3.66 18.97
C PHE A 13 -6.32 3.16 20.38
N ARG A 14 -6.92 3.76 21.42
CA ARG A 14 -6.80 3.28 22.81
C ARG A 14 -7.37 1.87 23.00
N THR A 15 -8.23 1.42 22.10
CA THR A 15 -8.75 0.03 22.10
C THR A 15 -7.70 -1.01 21.71
N LEU A 16 -6.51 -0.60 21.29
CA LEU A 16 -5.35 -1.47 21.09
C LEU A 16 -4.71 -1.94 22.42
N LYS A 17 -5.08 -1.33 23.56
CA LYS A 17 -4.56 -1.74 24.86
C LYS A 17 -4.91 -3.19 25.16
N GLY A 18 -3.90 -3.96 25.55
CA GLY A 18 -4.02 -5.41 25.80
C GLY A 18 -4.06 -6.28 24.55
N LYS A 19 -3.95 -5.70 23.34
CA LYS A 19 -4.04 -6.47 22.10
C LYS A 19 -2.68 -6.97 21.63
N ARG A 20 -2.71 -8.04 20.84
CA ARG A 20 -1.58 -8.60 20.12
C ARG A 20 -1.58 -7.99 18.73
N ILE A 21 -0.52 -7.25 18.39
CA ILE A 21 -0.43 -6.49 17.14
C ILE A 21 0.68 -7.06 16.28
N GLY A 22 0.32 -7.55 15.09
CA GLY A 22 1.23 -8.14 14.13
C GLY A 22 1.97 -7.09 13.30
N TYR A 23 3.25 -7.35 12.98
CA TYR A 23 4.04 -6.51 12.09
C TYR A 23 4.94 -7.33 11.16
N VAL A 24 5.36 -6.70 10.05
CA VAL A 24 6.15 -7.36 9.00
C VAL A 24 7.64 -7.22 9.27
N GLY A 25 8.14 -6.02 9.47
CA GLY A 25 9.54 -5.70 9.70
C GLY A 25 9.70 -4.62 10.75
N GLU A 26 10.94 -4.27 11.09
CA GLU A 26 11.25 -3.33 12.16
C GLU A 26 10.57 -1.96 11.98
N PHE A 27 10.46 -1.49 10.74
CA PHE A 27 9.73 -0.25 10.46
C PHE A 27 8.24 -0.34 10.84
N GLY A 28 7.59 -1.49 10.60
CA GLY A 28 6.21 -1.72 11.05
C GLY A 28 6.08 -1.69 12.57
N LYS A 29 7.07 -2.21 13.31
CA LYS A 29 7.10 -2.11 14.76
C LYS A 29 7.23 -0.66 15.23
N ILE A 30 8.15 0.11 14.64
CA ILE A 30 8.33 1.53 14.95
C ILE A 30 7.03 2.31 14.71
N GLN A 31 6.31 2.00 13.63
CA GLN A 31 5.00 2.62 13.36
C GLN A 31 3.96 2.30 14.43
N ILE A 32 3.94 1.07 14.95
CA ILE A 32 3.05 0.70 16.05
C ILE A 32 3.41 1.46 17.32
N ASP A 33 4.69 1.48 17.67
CA ASP A 33 5.20 2.15 18.87
C ASP A 33 4.88 3.66 18.84
N GLU A 34 5.08 4.30 17.69
CA GLU A 34 4.75 5.71 17.52
C GLU A 34 3.26 5.98 17.61
N LEU A 35 2.45 5.20 16.88
CA LEU A 35 1.00 5.33 16.88
C LEU A 35 0.43 5.18 18.29
N THR A 36 0.83 4.14 19.00
CA THR A 36 0.35 3.87 20.36
C THR A 36 0.82 4.93 21.35
N SER A 37 2.06 5.40 21.24
CA SER A 37 2.61 6.49 22.05
C SER A 37 1.86 7.80 21.85
N HIS A 38 1.47 8.13 20.62
CA HIS A 38 0.68 9.33 20.32
C HIS A 38 -0.66 9.35 21.08
N TYR A 39 -1.25 8.19 21.31
CA TYR A 39 -2.48 8.02 22.09
C TYR A 39 -2.25 7.70 23.55
N GLY A 40 -1.05 7.99 24.07
CA GLY A 40 -0.70 7.88 25.49
C GLY A 40 -0.50 6.44 25.99
N MET A 41 -0.26 5.49 25.09
CA MET A 41 0.08 4.11 25.42
C MET A 41 1.60 3.93 25.44
N SER A 42 2.05 3.00 26.25
CA SER A 42 3.44 2.54 26.29
C SER A 42 3.61 1.20 25.57
N PRO A 43 4.83 0.78 25.22
CA PRO A 43 5.08 -0.55 24.64
C PRO A 43 4.65 -1.73 25.53
N SER A 44 4.43 -1.51 26.83
CA SER A 44 3.89 -2.52 27.76
C SER A 44 2.37 -2.66 27.71
N ASP A 45 1.66 -1.73 27.05
CA ASP A 45 0.20 -1.78 26.95
C ASP A 45 -0.32 -2.70 25.86
N TYR A 46 0.54 -3.24 25.00
CA TYR A 46 0.19 -4.19 23.93
C TYR A 46 1.33 -5.18 23.70
N THR A 47 1.07 -6.22 22.91
CA THR A 47 2.09 -7.20 22.55
C THR A 47 2.38 -7.12 21.05
N ALA A 48 3.58 -6.68 20.67
CA ALA A 48 4.01 -6.67 19.28
C ALA A 48 4.51 -8.06 18.85
N ILE A 49 3.96 -8.61 17.77
CA ILE A 49 4.26 -9.95 17.26
C ILE A 49 4.76 -9.86 15.82
N ARG A 50 5.98 -10.32 15.57
CA ARG A 50 6.52 -10.39 14.21
C ARG A 50 5.90 -11.58 13.49
N CYS A 51 5.05 -11.30 12.50
CA CYS A 51 4.35 -12.32 11.71
C CYS A 51 4.72 -12.32 10.22
N GLY A 52 5.66 -11.46 9.80
CA GLY A 52 6.03 -11.31 8.39
C GLY A 52 4.81 -10.94 7.54
N MET A 53 4.78 -11.39 6.29
CA MET A 53 3.66 -11.13 5.37
C MET A 53 2.37 -11.91 5.70
N ASN A 54 2.39 -12.79 6.72
CA ASN A 54 1.27 -13.66 7.10
C ASN A 54 0.26 -13.00 8.05
N VAL A 55 0.08 -11.68 7.96
CA VAL A 55 -0.82 -10.92 8.87
C VAL A 55 -2.24 -11.47 8.84
N SER A 56 -2.82 -11.69 7.66
CA SER A 56 -4.18 -12.21 7.51
C SER A 56 -4.31 -13.60 8.13
N LYS A 57 -3.35 -14.48 7.84
CA LYS A 57 -3.31 -15.83 8.42
C LYS A 57 -3.24 -15.78 9.95
N ALA A 58 -2.38 -14.91 10.49
CA ALA A 58 -2.22 -14.76 11.95
C ALA A 58 -3.50 -14.24 12.62
N ILE A 59 -4.28 -13.37 11.97
CA ILE A 59 -5.59 -12.92 12.43
C ILE A 59 -6.60 -14.08 12.40
N ILE A 60 -6.65 -14.81 11.29
CA ILE A 60 -7.56 -15.96 11.10
C ILE A 60 -7.30 -17.06 12.15
N GLU A 61 -6.05 -17.35 12.44
CA GLU A 61 -5.63 -18.34 13.44
C GLU A 61 -5.76 -17.81 14.88
N GLY A 62 -6.09 -16.54 15.07
CA GLY A 62 -6.25 -15.93 16.38
C GLY A 62 -4.93 -15.74 17.13
N SER A 63 -3.78 -15.75 16.44
CA SER A 63 -2.47 -15.49 17.05
C SER A 63 -2.20 -14.01 17.26
N ILE A 64 -2.85 -13.14 16.49
CA ILE A 64 -2.87 -11.68 16.65
C ILE A 64 -4.30 -11.15 16.57
N ASP A 65 -4.53 -9.98 17.16
CA ASP A 65 -5.84 -9.32 17.18
C ASP A 65 -5.97 -8.25 16.08
N ALA A 66 -4.84 -7.67 15.66
CA ALA A 66 -4.70 -6.72 14.56
C ALA A 66 -3.30 -6.81 13.96
N GLY A 67 -3.08 -6.26 12.77
CA GLY A 67 -1.74 -6.23 12.18
C GLY A 67 -1.55 -5.11 11.17
N ILE A 68 -0.29 -4.68 11.01
CA ILE A 68 0.09 -3.80 9.91
C ILE A 68 -0.06 -4.58 8.60
N GLY A 69 -0.93 -4.11 7.74
CA GLY A 69 -1.21 -4.77 6.47
C GLY A 69 -1.62 -3.76 5.39
N LEU A 70 -1.58 -4.22 4.16
CA LEU A 70 -1.94 -3.45 2.99
C LEU A 70 -3.45 -3.57 2.73
N GLU A 71 -4.07 -2.48 2.36
CA GLU A 71 -5.49 -2.42 2.04
C GLU A 71 -5.82 -3.32 0.84
N ASN A 72 -4.95 -3.33 -0.17
CA ASN A 72 -5.14 -4.09 -1.39
C ASN A 72 -4.78 -5.59 -1.29
N VAL A 73 -4.19 -6.04 -0.19
CA VAL A 73 -3.78 -7.45 0.00
C VAL A 73 -4.46 -8.03 1.25
N GLN A 74 -3.98 -7.71 2.44
CA GLN A 74 -4.44 -8.34 3.68
C GLN A 74 -5.93 -8.07 3.97
N MET A 75 -6.42 -6.87 3.63
CA MET A 75 -7.85 -6.59 3.77
C MET A 75 -8.67 -7.47 2.83
N VAL A 76 -8.25 -7.63 1.58
CA VAL A 76 -8.93 -8.50 0.60
C VAL A 76 -8.90 -9.97 1.04
N GLU A 77 -7.76 -10.45 1.53
CA GLU A 77 -7.62 -11.82 2.04
C GLU A 77 -8.61 -12.11 3.19
N LEU A 78 -8.73 -11.18 4.14
CA LEU A 78 -9.67 -11.30 5.25
C LEU A 78 -11.13 -11.18 4.80
N GLU A 79 -11.45 -10.27 3.88
CA GLU A 79 -12.78 -10.13 3.29
C GLU A 79 -13.25 -11.43 2.64
N GLU A 80 -12.38 -12.04 1.82
CA GLU A 80 -12.69 -13.29 1.12
C GLU A 80 -12.81 -14.47 2.08
N TRP A 81 -11.97 -14.52 3.10
CA TRP A 81 -12.09 -15.50 4.16
C TRP A 81 -13.44 -15.39 4.90
N LEU A 82 -13.87 -14.17 5.25
CA LEU A 82 -15.17 -13.95 5.89
C LEU A 82 -16.34 -14.39 4.99
N VAL A 83 -16.29 -14.05 3.72
CA VAL A 83 -17.32 -14.48 2.75
C VAL A 83 -17.42 -16.00 2.69
N ALA A 84 -16.28 -16.70 2.67
CA ALA A 84 -16.25 -18.17 2.71
C ALA A 84 -16.85 -18.76 3.99
N GLN A 85 -16.89 -17.99 5.09
CA GLN A 85 -17.54 -18.35 6.35
C GLN A 85 -19.00 -17.86 6.44
N GLY A 86 -19.57 -17.32 5.36
CA GLY A 86 -20.93 -16.76 5.36
C GLY A 86 -21.06 -15.45 6.14
N ARG A 87 -19.95 -14.76 6.42
CA ARG A 87 -19.90 -13.51 7.18
C ARG A 87 -19.75 -12.31 6.26
N PRO A 88 -20.24 -11.14 6.68
CA PRO A 88 -20.15 -9.92 5.85
C PRO A 88 -18.70 -9.40 5.77
N LYS A 89 -18.29 -8.94 4.58
CA LYS A 89 -17.00 -8.29 4.37
C LYS A 89 -16.76 -7.10 5.29
N THR A 90 -17.85 -6.41 5.68
CA THR A 90 -17.81 -5.25 6.59
C THR A 90 -17.34 -5.59 8.00
N ASP A 91 -17.14 -6.87 8.33
CA ASP A 91 -16.52 -7.28 9.59
C ASP A 91 -14.99 -7.15 9.57
N VAL A 92 -14.36 -7.01 8.40
CA VAL A 92 -12.99 -6.52 8.30
C VAL A 92 -13.00 -5.01 8.46
N GLN A 93 -12.09 -4.49 9.25
CA GLN A 93 -11.92 -3.07 9.48
C GLN A 93 -10.45 -2.68 9.31
N MET A 94 -10.22 -1.41 9.02
CA MET A 94 -8.89 -0.85 8.93
C MET A 94 -8.80 0.46 9.71
N LEU A 95 -7.81 0.55 10.60
CA LEU A 95 -7.33 1.83 11.09
C LEU A 95 -6.31 2.35 10.07
N ARG A 96 -6.66 3.43 9.41
CA ARG A 96 -5.82 4.03 8.37
C ARG A 96 -4.78 4.94 8.98
N ILE A 97 -3.56 4.43 9.08
CA ILE A 97 -2.41 5.18 9.62
C ILE A 97 -2.04 6.35 8.70
N ASP A 98 -2.26 6.16 7.40
CA ASP A 98 -2.02 7.16 6.35
C ASP A 98 -2.95 8.39 6.43
N GLU A 99 -4.10 8.27 7.10
CA GLU A 99 -5.04 9.37 7.32
C GLU A 99 -4.69 10.21 8.57
N LEU A 100 -3.75 9.76 9.39
CA LEU A 100 -3.31 10.49 10.57
C LEU A 100 -2.30 11.58 10.18
N ALA A 101 -2.83 12.71 9.69
CA ALA A 101 -2.02 13.84 9.24
C ALA A 101 -1.03 14.34 10.31
N GLU A 102 -1.40 14.24 11.57
CA GLU A 102 -0.61 14.64 12.73
C GLU A 102 0.69 13.82 12.86
N LEU A 103 0.66 12.56 12.45
CA LEU A 103 1.84 11.69 12.46
C LEU A 103 2.71 11.88 11.22
N GLY A 104 2.23 12.61 10.20
CA GLY A 104 2.97 12.80 8.95
C GLY A 104 3.15 11.51 8.13
N CYS A 105 2.35 10.48 8.42
CA CYS A 105 2.46 9.15 7.80
C CYS A 105 1.77 9.04 6.44
N CYS A 106 1.13 10.10 5.95
CA CYS A 106 0.40 10.04 4.69
C CYS A 106 1.34 9.97 3.48
N CYS A 107 0.94 9.20 2.47
CA CYS A 107 1.58 9.16 1.15
C CYS A 107 3.01 8.61 1.16
N PHE A 108 3.23 7.42 1.72
CA PHE A 108 4.49 6.71 1.53
C PHE A 108 4.57 6.15 0.11
N CYS A 109 5.61 6.54 -0.63
CA CYS A 109 6.04 5.81 -1.81
C CYS A 109 6.55 4.44 -1.34
N SER A 110 5.70 3.42 -1.37
CA SER A 110 6.02 2.12 -0.76
C SER A 110 6.70 1.14 -1.73
N ILE A 111 6.54 1.34 -3.03
CA ILE A 111 7.13 0.47 -4.05
C ILE A 111 7.94 1.33 -5.02
N LEU A 112 9.25 1.14 -4.98
CA LEU A 112 10.22 1.92 -5.72
C LEU A 112 11.13 1.00 -6.52
N TYR A 113 11.55 1.45 -7.71
CA TYR A 113 12.67 0.86 -8.40
C TYR A 113 13.96 1.47 -7.85
N ILE A 114 14.84 0.62 -7.36
CA ILE A 114 16.15 1.03 -6.83
C ILE A 114 17.25 0.43 -7.68
N GLY A 115 18.35 1.14 -7.82
CA GLY A 115 19.52 0.68 -8.55
C GLY A 115 20.81 1.12 -7.85
N ASN A 116 21.88 0.39 -8.10
CA ASN A 116 23.20 0.78 -7.65
C ASN A 116 23.65 2.04 -8.39
N GLU A 117 24.14 3.06 -7.67
CA GLU A 117 24.53 4.37 -8.25
C GLU A 117 25.58 4.23 -9.37
N LYS A 118 26.60 3.40 -9.14
CA LYS A 118 27.63 3.13 -10.15
C LYS A 118 27.03 2.49 -11.40
N PHE A 119 26.14 1.51 -11.24
CA PHE A 119 25.47 0.88 -12.37
C PHE A 119 24.64 1.90 -13.17
N ILE A 120 23.88 2.75 -12.47
CA ILE A 120 23.04 3.80 -13.09
C ILE A 120 23.91 4.78 -13.87
N ALA A 121 25.01 5.26 -13.28
CA ALA A 121 25.94 6.19 -13.92
C ALA A 121 26.64 5.59 -15.15
N GLU A 122 27.02 4.32 -15.10
CA GLU A 122 27.72 3.62 -16.18
C GLU A 122 26.78 3.10 -17.29
N ASN A 123 25.47 2.94 -17.00
CA ASN A 123 24.51 2.33 -17.91
C ASN A 123 23.20 3.12 -18.04
N PRO A 124 23.22 4.44 -18.27
CA PRO A 124 22.00 5.26 -18.30
C PRO A 124 20.98 4.77 -19.35
N ASP A 125 21.45 4.31 -20.52
CA ASP A 125 20.57 3.83 -21.58
C ASP A 125 19.86 2.51 -21.21
N LYS A 126 20.51 1.66 -20.44
CA LYS A 126 19.85 0.44 -19.92
C LYS A 126 18.77 0.80 -18.90
N VAL A 127 19.03 1.80 -18.06
CA VAL A 127 18.05 2.32 -17.09
C VAL A 127 16.83 2.87 -17.82
N ARG A 128 17.04 3.72 -18.85
CA ARG A 128 15.96 4.25 -19.69
C ARG A 128 15.18 3.14 -20.39
N ALA A 129 15.88 2.15 -20.96
CA ALA A 129 15.24 1.02 -21.63
C ALA A 129 14.37 0.20 -20.67
N PHE A 130 14.86 -0.06 -19.46
CA PHE A 130 14.09 -0.73 -18.41
C PHE A 130 12.83 0.07 -18.05
N LEU A 131 12.97 1.38 -17.78
CA LEU A 131 11.83 2.22 -17.39
C LEU A 131 10.81 2.35 -18.53
N ARG A 132 11.24 2.43 -19.80
CA ARG A 132 10.32 2.36 -20.95
C ARG A 132 9.53 1.05 -20.98
N ALA A 133 10.17 -0.08 -20.68
CA ALA A 133 9.49 -1.37 -20.64
C ALA A 133 8.45 -1.40 -19.51
N VAL A 134 8.80 -0.90 -18.32
CA VAL A 134 7.88 -0.77 -17.18
C VAL A 134 6.71 0.15 -17.54
N LYS A 135 6.98 1.33 -18.13
CA LYS A 135 5.94 2.27 -18.54
C LYS A 135 4.96 1.64 -19.54
N ARG A 136 5.47 0.95 -20.56
CA ARG A 136 4.62 0.24 -21.52
C ARG A 136 3.76 -0.82 -20.87
N ALA A 137 4.31 -1.57 -19.91
CA ALA A 137 3.54 -2.58 -19.16
C ALA A 137 2.47 -1.91 -18.29
N THR A 138 2.81 -0.79 -17.64
CA THR A 138 1.85 -0.01 -16.85
C THR A 138 0.71 0.52 -17.72
N ASP A 139 1.03 1.13 -18.85
CA ASP A 139 0.02 1.63 -19.80
C ASP A 139 -0.89 0.51 -20.29
N PHE A 140 -0.33 -0.66 -20.59
CA PHE A 140 -1.11 -1.83 -21.01
C PHE A 140 -2.06 -2.31 -19.90
N VAL A 141 -1.57 -2.43 -18.66
CA VAL A 141 -2.40 -2.82 -17.52
C VAL A 141 -3.54 -1.81 -17.30
N LEU A 142 -3.25 -0.52 -17.42
CA LEU A 142 -4.24 0.54 -17.21
C LEU A 142 -5.28 0.62 -18.36
N ALA A 143 -4.86 0.36 -19.59
CA ALA A 143 -5.73 0.43 -20.77
C ALA A 143 -6.57 -0.85 -20.98
N GLU A 144 -5.97 -2.02 -20.75
CA GLU A 144 -6.57 -3.33 -21.05
C GLU A 144 -6.44 -4.30 -19.85
N PRO A 145 -7.02 -3.99 -18.68
CA PRO A 145 -6.77 -4.73 -17.43
C PRO A 145 -7.17 -6.21 -17.51
N GLU A 146 -8.22 -6.55 -18.24
CA GLU A 146 -8.66 -7.95 -18.43
C GLU A 146 -7.64 -8.74 -19.23
N LYS A 147 -7.15 -8.17 -20.32
CA LYS A 147 -6.14 -8.80 -21.16
C LYS A 147 -4.81 -8.91 -20.43
N ALA A 148 -4.41 -7.85 -19.73
CA ALA A 148 -3.20 -7.85 -18.91
C ALA A 148 -3.25 -8.94 -17.83
N TRP A 149 -4.40 -9.12 -17.18
CA TRP A 149 -4.59 -10.20 -16.21
C TRP A 149 -4.47 -11.58 -16.89
N ALA A 150 -5.13 -11.78 -18.04
CA ALA A 150 -5.07 -13.04 -18.76
C ALA A 150 -3.63 -13.41 -19.17
N GLU A 151 -2.88 -12.44 -19.75
CA GLU A 151 -1.48 -12.64 -20.11
C GLU A 151 -0.59 -12.89 -18.89
N TYR A 152 -0.86 -12.21 -17.76
CA TYR A 152 -0.13 -12.44 -16.52
C TYR A 152 -0.35 -13.85 -15.97
N VAL A 153 -1.59 -14.35 -15.99
CA VAL A 153 -1.93 -15.70 -15.54
C VAL A 153 -1.35 -16.75 -16.49
N ASP A 154 -1.37 -16.51 -17.80
CA ASP A 154 -0.73 -17.40 -18.79
C ASP A 154 0.77 -17.51 -18.52
N PHE A 155 1.44 -16.39 -18.29
CA PHE A 155 2.86 -16.36 -17.93
C PHE A 155 3.15 -17.03 -16.57
N LYS A 156 2.26 -16.85 -15.57
CA LYS A 156 2.46 -17.38 -14.22
C LYS A 156 1.17 -18.00 -13.65
N PRO A 157 0.82 -19.22 -14.06
CA PRO A 157 -0.48 -19.87 -13.76
C PRO A 157 -0.83 -19.96 -12.27
N VAL A 158 0.18 -20.07 -11.38
CA VAL A 158 -0.02 -20.10 -9.93
C VAL A 158 -0.71 -18.84 -9.39
N MET A 159 -0.67 -17.74 -10.14
CA MET A 159 -1.32 -16.48 -9.77
C MET A 159 -2.81 -16.43 -10.16
N GLY A 160 -3.31 -17.37 -10.93
CA GLY A 160 -4.68 -17.37 -11.51
C GLY A 160 -5.81 -17.71 -10.53
N SER A 161 -5.61 -17.55 -9.22
CA SER A 161 -6.67 -17.77 -8.24
C SER A 161 -7.68 -16.62 -8.22
N ALA A 162 -8.93 -16.93 -7.83
CA ALA A 162 -9.96 -15.90 -7.62
C ALA A 162 -9.56 -14.84 -6.59
N LEU A 163 -8.82 -15.23 -5.55
CA LEU A 163 -8.30 -14.32 -4.55
C LEU A 163 -7.29 -13.35 -5.16
N ASN A 164 -6.31 -13.86 -5.91
CA ASN A 164 -5.31 -13.02 -6.58
C ASN A 164 -5.94 -12.07 -7.61
N ARG A 165 -7.00 -12.50 -8.28
CA ARG A 165 -7.79 -11.63 -9.16
C ARG A 165 -8.37 -10.43 -8.39
N LYS A 166 -8.96 -10.64 -7.24
CA LYS A 166 -9.50 -9.57 -6.40
C LYS A 166 -8.42 -8.65 -5.84
N ILE A 167 -7.26 -9.21 -5.47
CA ILE A 167 -6.09 -8.42 -5.07
C ILE A 167 -5.62 -7.54 -6.23
N PHE A 168 -5.55 -8.07 -7.44
CA PHE A 168 -5.20 -7.31 -8.64
C PHE A 168 -6.19 -6.17 -8.89
N GLU A 169 -7.49 -6.43 -8.84
CA GLU A 169 -8.53 -5.42 -8.99
C GLU A 169 -8.42 -4.30 -7.94
N ARG A 170 -8.20 -4.67 -6.68
CA ARG A 170 -8.01 -3.70 -5.59
C ARG A 170 -6.71 -2.90 -5.75
N SER A 171 -5.66 -3.53 -6.27
CA SER A 171 -4.34 -2.91 -6.49
C SER A 171 -4.35 -1.90 -7.62
N PHE A 172 -5.32 -1.97 -8.53
CA PHE A 172 -5.38 -1.12 -9.71
C PHE A 172 -5.37 0.39 -9.39
N ALA A 173 -6.02 0.80 -8.30
CA ALA A 173 -6.06 2.18 -7.84
C ALA A 173 -4.68 2.74 -7.42
N TYR A 174 -3.70 1.87 -7.17
CA TYR A 174 -2.36 2.25 -6.69
C TYR A 174 -1.30 2.33 -7.79
N PHE A 175 -1.65 2.04 -9.05
CA PHE A 175 -0.70 2.18 -10.14
C PHE A 175 -0.35 3.65 -10.39
N SER A 176 0.95 3.95 -10.41
CA SER A 176 1.43 5.24 -10.89
C SER A 176 1.37 5.28 -12.42
N ARG A 177 0.71 6.30 -12.97
CA ARG A 177 0.57 6.44 -14.43
C ARG A 177 1.86 6.85 -15.12
N ASP A 178 2.64 7.68 -14.47
CA ASP A 178 3.87 8.28 -15.05
C ASP A 178 5.15 7.82 -14.35
N LEU A 179 5.05 6.96 -13.32
CA LEU A 179 6.18 6.38 -12.58
C LEU A 179 7.09 7.43 -11.92
N LYS A 180 6.64 8.67 -11.77
CA LYS A 180 7.50 9.72 -11.22
C LYS A 180 7.68 9.61 -9.71
N ASN A 181 8.82 10.07 -9.26
CA ASN A 181 9.03 10.43 -7.87
C ASN A 181 8.42 11.81 -7.59
N VAL A 182 7.60 11.91 -6.56
CA VAL A 182 6.96 13.16 -6.14
C VAL A 182 7.77 13.77 -5.01
N LYS A 183 8.30 14.97 -5.21
CA LYS A 183 9.17 15.65 -4.24
C LYS A 183 8.49 15.77 -2.86
N ARG A 184 7.23 16.21 -2.85
CA ARG A 184 6.44 16.35 -1.61
C ARG A 184 6.39 15.05 -0.80
N ASP A 185 6.26 13.90 -1.45
CA ASP A 185 6.15 12.61 -0.77
C ASP A 185 7.50 12.17 -0.19
N TRP A 186 8.60 12.46 -0.90
CA TRP A 186 9.95 12.27 -0.38
C TRP A 186 10.24 13.18 0.82
N GLU A 187 9.84 14.45 0.78
CA GLU A 187 9.97 15.38 1.90
C GLU A 187 9.21 14.88 3.14
N LYS A 188 7.99 14.38 2.95
CA LYS A 188 7.17 13.84 4.04
C LYS A 188 7.82 12.60 4.68
N VAL A 189 8.20 11.62 3.87
CA VAL A 189 8.79 10.37 4.39
C VAL A 189 10.15 10.63 5.05
N THR A 190 10.94 11.55 4.50
CA THR A 190 12.22 11.95 5.10
C THR A 190 12.02 12.64 6.45
N LYS A 191 11.08 13.59 6.51
CA LYS A 191 10.73 14.27 7.77
C LYS A 191 10.23 13.29 8.82
N TYR A 192 9.40 12.35 8.41
CA TYR A 192 8.90 11.28 9.29
C TYR A 192 10.04 10.40 9.83
N GLY A 193 10.93 9.91 8.95
CA GLY A 193 12.05 9.08 9.34
C GLY A 193 13.06 9.80 10.26
N LYS A 194 13.34 11.10 10.01
CA LYS A 194 14.17 11.94 10.90
C LYS A 194 13.52 12.10 12.27
N ARG A 195 12.22 12.36 12.33
CA ARG A 195 11.47 12.51 13.59
C ARG A 195 11.49 11.22 14.43
N LEU A 196 11.43 10.06 13.78
CA LEU A 196 11.51 8.76 14.45
C LEU A 196 12.96 8.36 14.84
N GLY A 197 13.96 9.13 14.46
CA GLY A 197 15.36 8.76 14.68
C GLY A 197 15.83 7.57 13.82
N VAL A 198 15.08 7.21 12.80
CA VAL A 198 15.45 6.14 11.83
C VAL A 198 16.40 6.66 10.77
N LEU A 199 16.29 7.95 10.46
CA LEU A 199 17.17 8.66 9.55
C LEU A 199 17.99 9.69 10.31
N ASP A 200 19.26 9.84 9.91
CA ASP A 200 20.13 10.91 10.41
C ASP A 200 19.53 12.29 10.06
N ALA A 201 19.76 13.29 10.91
CA ALA A 201 19.29 14.65 10.69
C ALA A 201 19.81 15.26 9.38
N ALA A 202 21.02 14.88 8.96
CA ALA A 202 21.67 15.31 7.72
C ALA A 202 21.25 14.49 6.50
N PHE A 203 20.43 13.44 6.65
CA PHE A 203 20.02 12.59 5.52
C PHE A 203 19.23 13.39 4.48
N GLU A 204 19.61 13.23 3.22
CA GLU A 204 18.87 13.72 2.06
C GLU A 204 18.53 12.54 1.13
N PRO A 205 17.30 12.45 0.65
CA PRO A 205 16.88 11.34 -0.20
C PRO A 205 17.53 11.45 -1.58
N ASN A 206 18.13 10.35 -2.05
CA ASN A 206 18.70 10.25 -3.39
C ASN A 206 17.70 9.62 -4.34
N TYR A 207 16.91 10.43 -5.02
CA TYR A 207 15.96 10.01 -6.06
C TYR A 207 16.06 10.90 -7.28
N THR A 208 15.63 10.39 -8.44
CA THR A 208 15.65 11.15 -9.68
C THR A 208 14.49 10.77 -10.59
N ASN A 209 14.05 11.71 -11.43
CA ASN A 209 13.12 11.52 -12.53
C ASN A 209 13.79 11.70 -13.90
N GLU A 210 15.11 11.93 -13.97
CA GLU A 210 15.83 12.28 -15.21
C GLU A 210 15.83 11.17 -16.27
N PHE A 211 15.56 9.93 -15.88
CA PHE A 211 15.48 8.78 -16.78
C PHE A 211 14.07 8.54 -17.35
N LEU A 212 13.08 9.35 -16.95
CA LEU A 212 11.70 9.28 -17.45
C LEU A 212 11.59 10.13 -18.71
N GLU A 213 11.38 9.49 -19.86
CA GLU A 213 11.39 10.13 -21.19
C GLU A 213 10.00 10.52 -21.70
N TRP A 214 9.00 10.52 -20.83
CA TRP A 214 7.61 10.91 -21.15
C TRP A 214 7.16 12.10 -20.32
N THR A 215 6.04 12.68 -20.71
CA THR A 215 5.44 13.79 -19.97
C THR A 215 5.02 13.35 -18.59
N LEU A 216 5.48 14.03 -17.57
CA LEU A 216 5.10 13.80 -16.18
C LEU A 216 3.87 14.63 -15.83
N GLU A 217 2.95 14.03 -15.07
CA GLU A 217 1.78 14.75 -14.54
C GLU A 217 2.24 15.85 -13.56
N ALA A 218 1.53 16.96 -13.50
CA ALA A 218 1.79 17.99 -12.49
C ALA A 218 1.50 17.42 -11.08
N ASP A 219 2.30 17.85 -10.09
CA ASP A 219 2.06 17.47 -8.71
C ASP A 219 0.74 18.10 -8.23
N SER A 220 -0.07 17.28 -7.56
CA SER A 220 -1.31 17.76 -6.95
C SER A 220 -1.01 18.83 -5.89
N GLN A 221 -1.70 19.95 -5.97
CA GLN A 221 -1.64 21.00 -4.95
C GLN A 221 -2.48 20.65 -3.71
N ASP A 222 -3.44 19.74 -3.85
CA ASP A 222 -4.23 19.20 -2.71
C ASP A 222 -3.49 18.01 -2.08
N PRO A 223 -3.00 18.13 -0.83
CA PRO A 223 -2.33 17.03 -0.15
C PRO A 223 -3.18 15.76 0.00
N THR A 224 -4.51 15.90 -0.09
CA THR A 224 -5.47 14.80 0.04
C THR A 224 -6.07 14.39 -1.31
N GLY A 225 -5.74 15.08 -2.40
CA GLY A 225 -6.34 14.87 -3.72
C GLY A 225 -6.12 13.47 -4.26
N ASP A 226 -4.92 12.95 -4.10
CA ASP A 226 -4.56 11.60 -4.54
C ASP A 226 -5.30 10.52 -3.73
N GLN A 227 -5.45 10.72 -2.42
CA GLN A 227 -6.22 9.80 -1.56
C GLN A 227 -7.71 9.80 -1.94
N LYS A 228 -8.29 10.98 -2.20
CA LYS A 228 -9.69 11.10 -2.65
C LYS A 228 -9.88 10.43 -4.00
N ARG A 229 -8.95 10.63 -4.94
CA ARG A 229 -8.96 9.97 -6.27
C ARG A 229 -8.89 8.45 -6.14
N MET A 230 -7.97 7.92 -5.34
CA MET A 230 -7.85 6.49 -5.10
C MET A 230 -9.10 5.90 -4.44
N ALA A 231 -9.64 6.57 -3.43
CA ALA A 231 -10.87 6.13 -2.76
C ALA A 231 -12.07 6.12 -3.71
N ALA A 232 -12.21 7.12 -4.57
CA ALA A 232 -13.25 7.17 -5.58
C ALA A 232 -13.12 6.03 -6.59
N LEU A 233 -11.90 5.80 -7.11
CA LEU A 233 -11.64 4.72 -8.06
C LEU A 233 -11.89 3.34 -7.43
N GLN A 234 -11.46 3.10 -6.20
CA GLN A 234 -11.75 1.86 -5.48
C GLN A 234 -13.24 1.62 -5.31
N LYS A 235 -13.98 2.69 -4.97
CA LYS A 235 -15.44 2.63 -4.88
C LYS A 235 -16.09 2.29 -6.21
N ASP A 236 -15.62 2.91 -7.29
CA ASP A 236 -16.13 2.67 -8.64
C ASP A 236 -15.86 1.22 -9.08
N ILE A 237 -14.64 0.69 -8.84
CA ILE A 237 -14.29 -0.71 -9.11
C ILE A 237 -15.20 -1.66 -8.32
N ALA A 238 -15.39 -1.41 -7.04
CA ALA A 238 -16.23 -2.24 -6.18
C ALA A 238 -17.71 -2.22 -6.61
N GLN A 239 -18.25 -1.03 -6.98
CA GLN A 239 -19.63 -0.88 -7.46
C GLN A 239 -19.84 -1.49 -8.83
N ALA A 240 -18.84 -1.45 -9.70
CA ALA A 240 -18.90 -2.03 -11.04
C ALA A 240 -18.84 -3.56 -11.02
N GLY A 241 -18.41 -4.19 -9.92
CA GLY A 241 -18.21 -5.63 -9.83
C GLY A 241 -17.01 -6.12 -10.64
N GLY A 242 -15.99 -5.27 -10.81
CA GLY A 242 -14.74 -5.55 -11.52
C GLY A 242 -14.49 -4.62 -12.71
N PHE A 243 -13.37 -4.83 -13.39
CA PHE A 243 -12.89 -3.96 -14.46
C PHE A 243 -13.75 -3.91 -15.72
N GLN A 244 -14.45 -4.98 -16.07
CA GLN A 244 -15.23 -5.08 -17.33
C GLN A 244 -16.24 -3.94 -17.53
N ARG A 245 -16.64 -3.26 -16.46
CA ARG A 245 -17.57 -2.13 -16.51
C ARG A 245 -16.92 -0.76 -16.43
N LEU A 246 -15.60 -0.73 -16.25
CA LEU A 246 -14.82 0.51 -16.19
C LEU A 246 -14.16 0.88 -17.52
N GLU A 247 -14.27 0.01 -18.53
CA GLU A 247 -13.76 0.29 -19.88
C GLU A 247 -14.35 1.62 -20.38
N GLY A 248 -13.46 2.58 -20.64
CA GLY A 248 -13.82 3.94 -21.05
C GLY A 248 -13.82 5.01 -19.93
N LYS A 249 -13.76 4.64 -18.64
CA LYS A 249 -13.66 5.61 -17.53
C LYS A 249 -12.24 5.81 -16.98
N VAL A 250 -11.36 4.87 -17.23
CA VAL A 250 -10.00 4.87 -16.66
C VAL A 250 -8.97 5.57 -17.54
N GLY A 251 -9.34 5.91 -18.76
CA GLY A 251 -8.49 6.60 -19.74
C GLY A 251 -8.84 8.06 -20.02
N ALA A 252 -9.75 8.67 -19.24
CA ALA A 252 -10.16 10.04 -19.40
C ALA A 252 -9.51 10.97 -18.37
#